data_0b5aad7153fb74ae3533e1bd12c928d0
#
_entry.id   0b5aad7153fb74ae3533e1bd12c928d0
#
_cell.length_a   1.000
_cell.length_b   1.000
_cell.length_c   1.000
_cell.angle_alpha   90.00
_cell.angle_beta   90.00
_cell.angle_gamma   90.00
#
_symmetry.space_group_name_H-M   'P 1'
#
loop_
_entity.id
_entity.type
_entity.pdbx_description
1 polymer ?
#
loop_
_entity_poly.entity_id
_entity_poly.type
_entity_poly.pdbx_seq_one_letter_code
_entity_poly.pdbx_strand_id
1 'polypeptide(L)'
;MFDLDFGGIDVADVVTDTRVPVVPAGVYAVHIVDCDLKQITGKDGTKYPPVTHIFFEILEGPEQGRLIDIGFSLADKREQVSQKTGKPYTWAQIAQGQVGRIYKALGIAKMGKLSEIKGKKFLLGVKVREKNGYESNEFESAMEYRASFTPASAQSTPAQKAADPFNWE
;
A
#
# COMPACT_ATOMS: atom_id res chain seq x y z
N MET A 1 -9.74 -21.83 39.00
CA MET A 1 -9.35 -21.84 37.56
C MET A 1 -10.63 -21.91 36.75
N PHE A 2 -10.82 -20.96 35.85
CA PHE A 2 -11.94 -21.05 34.93
C PHE A 2 -11.55 -21.85 33.70
N ASP A 3 -12.50 -22.58 33.17
CA ASP A 3 -12.33 -23.37 31.96
C ASP A 3 -12.86 -22.55 30.78
N LEU A 4 -11.98 -22.31 29.81
CA LEU A 4 -12.35 -21.50 28.64
C LEU A 4 -12.91 -22.42 27.56
N ASP A 5 -14.19 -22.30 27.32
CA ASP A 5 -14.86 -23.08 26.28
C ASP A 5 -14.95 -22.26 24.98
N PHE A 6 -14.36 -22.79 23.91
CA PHE A 6 -14.38 -22.15 22.58
C PHE A 6 -15.63 -22.55 21.76
N GLY A 7 -16.58 -23.25 22.34
CA GLY A 7 -17.84 -23.57 21.67
C GLY A 7 -17.70 -24.52 20.47
N GLY A 8 -16.65 -25.31 20.42
CA GLY A 8 -16.44 -26.27 19.33
C GLY A 8 -16.05 -25.62 18.00
N ILE A 9 -15.39 -24.46 18.05
CA ILE A 9 -14.88 -23.80 16.83
C ILE A 9 -13.88 -24.72 16.13
N ASP A 10 -14.08 -24.96 14.84
CA ASP A 10 -13.14 -25.72 14.03
C ASP A 10 -11.81 -24.97 13.91
N VAL A 11 -10.72 -25.66 14.18
CA VAL A 11 -9.37 -25.09 14.07
C VAL A 11 -9.11 -24.55 12.67
N ALA A 12 -9.69 -25.17 11.65
CA ALA A 12 -9.56 -24.68 10.27
C ALA A 12 -10.21 -23.31 10.04
N ASP A 13 -11.19 -22.95 10.87
CA ASP A 13 -11.90 -21.68 10.75
C ASP A 13 -11.25 -20.55 11.58
N VAL A 14 -10.23 -20.88 12.36
CA VAL A 14 -9.53 -19.88 13.16
C VAL A 14 -8.62 -19.05 12.28
N VAL A 15 -8.80 -17.74 12.34
CA VAL A 15 -7.93 -16.81 11.60
C VAL A 15 -6.57 -16.76 12.28
N THR A 16 -5.57 -17.30 11.61
CA THR A 16 -4.19 -17.31 12.09
C THR A 16 -3.32 -16.24 11.45
N ASP A 17 -3.78 -15.66 10.37
CA ASP A 17 -3.07 -14.60 9.65
C ASP A 17 -3.65 -13.24 10.04
N THR A 18 -2.82 -12.45 10.71
CA THR A 18 -3.19 -11.10 11.18
C THR A 18 -2.83 -10.00 10.19
N ARG A 19 -2.34 -10.36 9.01
CA ARG A 19 -2.02 -9.35 7.98
C ARG A 19 -3.31 -8.72 7.44
N VAL A 20 -3.19 -7.46 7.06
CA VAL A 20 -4.30 -6.77 6.40
C VAL A 20 -4.58 -7.45 5.06
N PRO A 21 -5.81 -7.92 4.80
CA PRO A 21 -6.13 -8.53 3.51
C PRO A 21 -5.90 -7.56 2.37
N VAL A 22 -5.37 -8.06 1.24
CA VAL A 22 -5.17 -7.23 0.06
C VAL A 22 -6.50 -6.82 -0.55
N VAL A 23 -6.52 -5.61 -1.14
CA VAL A 23 -7.66 -5.14 -1.93
C VAL A 23 -7.34 -5.32 -3.41
N PRO A 24 -8.36 -5.44 -4.28
CA PRO A 24 -8.14 -5.54 -5.71
C PRO A 24 -7.37 -4.33 -6.26
N ALA A 25 -6.58 -4.56 -7.32
CA ALA A 25 -5.88 -3.48 -8.00
C ALA A 25 -6.87 -2.45 -8.54
N GLY A 26 -6.52 -1.18 -8.45
CA GLY A 26 -7.35 -0.10 -8.93
C GLY A 26 -7.10 1.20 -8.16
N VAL A 27 -8.00 2.15 -8.33
CA VAL A 27 -7.91 3.48 -7.70
C VAL A 27 -8.99 3.60 -6.63
N TYR A 28 -8.59 4.07 -5.46
CA TYR A 28 -9.47 4.22 -4.30
C TYR A 28 -9.37 5.63 -3.73
N ALA A 29 -10.48 6.16 -3.25
CA ALA A 29 -10.48 7.37 -2.44
C ALA A 29 -10.09 6.98 -1.01
N VAL A 30 -9.00 7.52 -0.52
CA VAL A 30 -8.42 7.12 0.76
C VAL A 30 -7.93 8.30 1.57
N HIS A 31 -7.68 8.05 2.85
CA HIS A 31 -6.84 8.90 3.69
C HIS A 31 -5.89 8.02 4.51
N ILE A 32 -4.79 8.61 4.95
CA ILE A 32 -3.85 7.92 5.83
C ILE A 32 -4.44 7.87 7.24
N VAL A 33 -4.45 6.70 7.85
CA VAL A 33 -4.94 6.52 9.21
C VAL A 33 -3.84 6.24 10.22
N ASP A 34 -2.77 5.56 9.78
CA ASP A 34 -1.66 5.21 10.68
C ASP A 34 -0.42 4.82 9.87
N CYS A 35 0.69 4.70 10.55
CA CYS A 35 1.90 4.12 10.00
C CYS A 35 2.63 3.32 11.07
N ASP A 36 3.41 2.33 10.63
CA ASP A 36 4.17 1.46 11.51
C ASP A 36 5.52 1.13 10.87
N LEU A 37 6.53 0.99 11.71
CA LEU A 37 7.86 0.62 11.26
C LEU A 37 8.12 -0.84 11.61
N LYS A 38 8.28 -1.67 10.59
CA LYS A 38 8.51 -3.10 10.77
C LYS A 38 9.95 -3.49 10.45
N GLN A 39 10.61 -4.08 11.42
CA GLN A 39 11.94 -4.66 11.22
C GLN A 39 11.79 -6.03 10.59
N ILE A 40 12.50 -6.25 9.48
CA ILE A 40 12.53 -7.54 8.80
C ILE A 40 13.82 -8.26 9.15
N THR A 41 13.69 -9.51 9.60
CA THR A 41 14.83 -10.37 9.87
C THR A 41 14.76 -11.58 8.95
N GLY A 42 15.84 -11.87 8.25
CA GLY A 42 15.95 -13.04 7.39
C GLY A 42 16.05 -14.33 8.19
N LYS A 43 15.87 -15.46 7.51
CA LYS A 43 15.93 -16.80 8.11
C LYS A 43 17.30 -17.10 8.72
N ASP A 44 18.34 -16.47 8.22
CA ASP A 44 19.74 -16.58 8.68
C ASP A 44 20.07 -15.60 9.81
N GLY A 45 19.09 -14.86 10.33
CA GLY A 45 19.29 -13.82 11.34
C GLY A 45 19.73 -12.49 10.80
N THR A 46 19.88 -12.34 9.48
CA THR A 46 20.23 -11.06 8.86
C THR A 46 19.14 -10.05 9.07
N LYS A 47 19.51 -8.87 9.61
CA LYS A 47 18.57 -7.75 9.77
C LYS A 47 18.57 -6.91 8.50
N TYR A 48 17.41 -6.82 7.86
CA TYR A 48 17.21 -5.93 6.72
C TYR A 48 16.79 -4.54 7.19
N PRO A 49 16.95 -3.50 6.36
CA PRO A 49 16.44 -2.17 6.70
C PRO A 49 14.94 -2.23 7.03
N PRO A 50 14.48 -1.50 8.04
CA PRO A 50 13.07 -1.52 8.39
C PRO A 50 12.20 -0.96 7.27
N VAL A 51 10.99 -1.48 7.15
CA VAL A 51 10.00 -1.04 6.15
C VAL A 51 8.93 -0.24 6.86
N THR A 52 8.63 0.94 6.33
CA THR A 52 7.54 1.77 6.82
C THR A 52 6.24 1.32 6.17
N HIS A 53 5.32 0.79 6.96
CA HIS A 53 3.98 0.45 6.51
C HIS A 53 3.07 1.65 6.76
N ILE A 54 2.39 2.10 5.71
CA ILE A 54 1.39 3.16 5.80
C ILE A 54 0.03 2.52 5.55
N PHE A 55 -0.90 2.79 6.46
CA PHE A 55 -2.27 2.26 6.39
C PHE A 55 -3.19 3.34 5.87
N PHE A 56 -3.92 3.01 4.82
CA PHE A 56 -4.88 3.88 4.18
C PHE A 56 -6.28 3.31 4.39
N GLU A 57 -7.24 4.14 4.76
CA GLU A 57 -8.63 3.73 4.84
C GLU A 57 -9.36 4.12 3.57
N ILE A 58 -10.12 3.18 3.01
CA ILE A 58 -10.94 3.43 1.84
C ILE A 58 -12.21 4.15 2.29
N LEU A 59 -12.50 5.28 1.68
CA LEU A 59 -13.57 6.19 2.10
C LEU A 59 -14.85 6.04 1.29
N GLU A 60 -14.78 5.45 0.11
CA GLU A 60 -15.92 5.37 -0.82
C GLU A 60 -15.95 4.03 -1.55
N GLY A 61 -17.12 3.65 -2.02
CA GLY A 61 -17.31 2.48 -2.86
C GLY A 61 -17.56 1.19 -2.08
N PRO A 62 -17.61 0.04 -2.80
CA PRO A 62 -17.90 -1.26 -2.19
C PRO A 62 -16.88 -1.70 -1.14
N GLU A 63 -15.65 -1.18 -1.22
CA GLU A 63 -14.58 -1.52 -0.28
C GLU A 63 -14.45 -0.52 0.87
N GLN A 64 -15.41 0.39 1.03
CA GLN A 64 -15.39 1.43 2.07
C GLN A 64 -15.17 0.82 3.46
N GLY A 65 -14.27 1.45 4.22
CA GLY A 65 -13.92 1.03 5.57
C GLY A 65 -12.78 0.02 5.63
N ARG A 66 -12.39 -0.56 4.51
CA ARG A 66 -11.23 -1.46 4.47
C ARG A 66 -9.93 -0.68 4.53
N LEU A 67 -8.91 -1.32 5.07
CA LEU A 67 -7.57 -0.76 5.11
C LEU A 67 -6.73 -1.30 3.96
N ILE A 68 -5.86 -0.44 3.44
CA ILE A 68 -4.80 -0.82 2.51
C ILE A 68 -3.48 -0.66 3.25
N ASP A 69 -2.69 -1.71 3.30
CA ASP A 69 -1.35 -1.70 3.90
C ASP A 69 -0.31 -1.70 2.78
N ILE A 70 0.48 -0.65 2.71
CA ILE A 70 1.57 -0.55 1.73
C ILE A 70 2.88 -0.33 2.47
N GLY A 71 3.86 -1.17 2.18
CA GLY A 71 5.22 -1.02 2.69
C GLY A 71 6.06 -0.12 1.81
N PHE A 72 6.74 0.83 2.42
CA PHE A 72 7.67 1.75 1.76
C PHE A 72 9.06 1.56 2.32
N SER A 73 10.02 1.27 1.47
CA SER A 73 11.42 0.99 1.86
C SER A 73 12.21 2.29 2.07
N LEU A 74 11.71 3.16 2.92
CA LEU A 74 12.30 4.50 3.13
C LEU A 74 13.67 4.48 3.79
N ALA A 75 14.00 3.39 4.50
CA ALA A 75 15.29 3.24 5.16
C ALA A 75 16.28 2.39 4.36
N ASP A 76 15.89 1.85 3.23
CA ASP A 76 16.74 0.97 2.43
C ASP A 76 17.63 1.78 1.48
N LYS A 77 18.85 2.00 1.89
CA LYS A 77 19.85 2.79 1.15
C LYS A 77 20.77 1.95 0.28
N ARG A 78 20.46 0.67 0.06
CA ARG A 78 21.24 -0.18 -0.82
C ARG A 78 21.13 0.32 -2.25
N GLU A 79 22.27 0.46 -2.92
CA GLU A 79 22.31 0.95 -4.28
C GLU A 79 21.96 -0.14 -5.30
N GLN A 80 21.19 0.25 -6.28
CA GLN A 80 20.91 -0.53 -7.48
C GLN A 80 21.30 0.29 -8.70
N VAL A 81 21.47 -0.36 -9.83
CA VAL A 81 21.77 0.33 -11.09
C VAL A 81 20.57 0.18 -12.01
N SER A 82 20.05 1.31 -12.49
CA SER A 82 18.96 1.30 -13.44
C SER A 82 19.39 0.71 -14.78
N GLN A 83 18.71 -0.32 -15.24
CA GLN A 83 18.95 -0.91 -16.55
C GLN A 83 18.59 0.03 -17.71
N LYS A 84 17.72 1.00 -17.46
CA LYS A 84 17.29 1.96 -18.47
C LYS A 84 18.25 3.12 -18.62
N THR A 85 18.80 3.63 -17.51
CA THR A 85 19.62 4.86 -17.52
C THR A 85 21.07 4.61 -17.16
N GLY A 86 21.41 3.44 -16.61
CA GLY A 86 22.75 3.14 -16.12
C GLY A 86 23.14 3.91 -14.85
N LYS A 87 22.21 4.68 -14.28
CA LYS A 87 22.48 5.50 -13.09
C LYS A 87 22.16 4.71 -11.82
N PRO A 88 22.93 4.94 -10.74
CA PRO A 88 22.62 4.33 -9.46
C PRO A 88 21.39 4.96 -8.83
N TYR A 89 20.64 4.16 -8.10
CA TYR A 89 19.52 4.62 -7.27
C TYR A 89 19.42 3.75 -6.04
N THR A 90 18.70 4.21 -5.02
CA THR A 90 18.41 3.42 -3.83
C THR A 90 16.91 3.13 -3.74
N TRP A 91 16.54 2.07 -3.04
CA TRP A 91 15.13 1.79 -2.76
C TRP A 91 14.49 2.92 -1.96
N ALA A 92 15.25 3.55 -1.06
CA ALA A 92 14.79 4.72 -0.31
C ALA A 92 14.39 5.87 -1.23
N GLN A 93 15.14 6.12 -2.30
CA GLN A 93 14.82 7.17 -3.27
C GLN A 93 13.51 6.87 -4.01
N ILE A 94 13.29 5.61 -4.39
CA ILE A 94 12.04 5.21 -5.04
C ILE A 94 10.86 5.40 -4.07
N ALA A 95 11.00 4.94 -2.84
CA ALA A 95 9.97 5.05 -1.82
C ALA A 95 9.66 6.52 -1.50
N GLN A 96 10.68 7.37 -1.38
CA GLN A 96 10.50 8.82 -1.20
C GLN A 96 9.74 9.44 -2.36
N GLY A 97 10.03 9.01 -3.59
CA GLY A 97 9.32 9.46 -4.77
C GLY A 97 7.83 9.10 -4.72
N GLN A 98 7.53 7.90 -4.26
CA GLN A 98 6.13 7.44 -4.10
C GLN A 98 5.40 8.25 -3.04
N VAL A 99 6.00 8.43 -1.87
CA VAL A 99 5.42 9.26 -0.80
C VAL A 99 5.29 10.73 -1.25
N GLY A 100 6.29 11.21 -1.99
CA GLY A 100 6.25 12.55 -2.58
C GLY A 100 5.05 12.78 -3.50
N ARG A 101 4.64 11.75 -4.24
CA ARG A 101 3.43 11.82 -5.08
C ARG A 101 2.17 11.98 -4.23
N ILE A 102 2.13 11.38 -3.04
CA ILE A 102 1.01 11.57 -2.10
C ILE A 102 0.94 13.03 -1.67
N TYR A 103 2.08 13.61 -1.26
CA TYR A 103 2.13 15.04 -0.89
C TYR A 103 1.70 15.94 -2.05
N LYS A 104 2.17 15.64 -3.26
CA LYS A 104 1.77 16.38 -4.45
C LYS A 104 0.28 16.29 -4.71
N ALA A 105 -0.31 15.11 -4.56
CA ALA A 105 -1.75 14.90 -4.71
C ALA A 105 -2.56 15.71 -3.70
N LEU A 106 -2.00 15.97 -2.53
CA LEU A 106 -2.61 16.81 -1.50
C LEU A 106 -2.30 18.30 -1.65
N GLY A 107 -1.57 18.69 -2.71
CA GLY A 107 -1.22 20.09 -2.96
C GLY A 107 -0.14 20.63 -2.03
N ILE A 108 0.67 19.76 -1.43
CA ILE A 108 1.71 20.14 -0.48
C ILE A 108 3.07 20.10 -1.16
N ALA A 109 3.78 21.23 -1.15
CA ALA A 109 5.04 21.38 -1.87
C ALA A 109 6.23 20.78 -1.14
N LYS A 110 6.18 20.70 0.17
CA LYS A 110 7.29 20.19 0.98
C LYS A 110 6.85 19.04 1.85
N MET A 111 7.58 17.94 1.75
CA MET A 111 7.34 16.77 2.59
C MET A 111 7.74 17.07 4.03
N GLY A 112 6.82 16.93 4.93
CA GLY A 112 7.04 17.08 6.36
C GLY A 112 6.74 15.79 7.11
N LYS A 113 6.15 15.92 8.28
CA LYS A 113 5.75 14.76 9.08
C LYS A 113 4.50 14.12 8.49
N LEU A 114 4.48 12.81 8.44
CA LEU A 114 3.33 12.07 7.92
C LEU A 114 2.05 12.37 8.69
N SER A 115 2.16 12.64 10.00
CA SER A 115 1.03 13.04 10.83
C SER A 115 0.31 14.31 10.35
N GLU A 116 1.01 15.17 9.64
CA GLU A 116 0.45 16.42 9.13
C GLU A 116 -0.53 16.19 7.97
N ILE A 117 -0.39 15.07 7.27
CA ILE A 117 -1.28 14.71 6.14
C ILE A 117 -2.28 13.62 6.50
N LYS A 118 -2.25 13.12 7.73
CA LYS A 118 -3.20 12.13 8.22
C LYS A 118 -4.63 12.67 8.12
N GLY A 119 -5.53 11.85 7.59
CA GLY A 119 -6.93 12.22 7.44
C GLY A 119 -7.26 13.04 6.19
N LYS A 120 -6.26 13.42 5.39
CA LYS A 120 -6.49 14.17 4.16
C LYS A 120 -6.81 13.23 3.00
N LYS A 121 -7.89 13.52 2.30
CA LYS A 121 -8.45 12.69 1.23
C LYS A 121 -7.72 12.87 -0.10
N PHE A 122 -7.39 11.75 -0.74
CA PHE A 122 -6.81 11.75 -2.09
C PHE A 122 -7.15 10.43 -2.80
N LEU A 123 -6.77 10.31 -4.06
CA LEU A 123 -6.94 9.07 -4.83
C LEU A 123 -5.63 8.29 -4.83
N LEU A 124 -5.70 7.05 -4.37
CA LEU A 124 -4.56 6.14 -4.33
C LEU A 124 -4.77 5.02 -5.34
N GLY A 125 -3.86 4.91 -6.29
CA GLY A 125 -3.78 3.75 -7.17
C GLY A 125 -2.92 2.67 -6.55
N VAL A 126 -3.44 1.45 -6.50
CA VAL A 126 -2.74 0.30 -5.95
C VAL A 126 -2.74 -0.84 -6.95
N LYS A 127 -1.71 -1.65 -6.86
CA LYS A 127 -1.60 -2.91 -7.59
C LYS A 127 -1.40 -4.04 -6.60
N VAL A 128 -1.59 -5.26 -7.08
CA VAL A 128 -1.35 -6.47 -6.29
C VAL A 128 -0.08 -7.13 -6.78
N ARG A 129 0.81 -7.44 -5.86
CA ARG A 129 2.02 -8.19 -6.13
C ARG A 129 1.99 -9.50 -5.38
N GLU A 130 2.32 -10.57 -6.09
CA GLU A 130 2.52 -11.87 -5.48
C GLU A 130 4.01 -12.16 -5.39
N LYS A 131 4.43 -12.61 -4.21
CA LYS A 131 5.80 -13.06 -3.97
C LYS A 131 5.78 -14.21 -2.98
N ASN A 132 6.37 -15.34 -3.37
CA ASN A 132 6.46 -16.54 -2.54
C ASN A 132 5.10 -17.03 -2.01
N GLY A 133 4.05 -16.94 -2.84
CA GLY A 133 2.70 -17.33 -2.47
C GLY A 133 1.94 -16.32 -1.65
N TYR A 134 2.53 -15.16 -1.36
CA TYR A 134 1.88 -14.08 -0.61
C TYR A 134 1.56 -12.91 -1.50
N GLU A 135 0.33 -12.42 -1.39
CA GLU A 135 -0.09 -11.21 -2.08
C GLU A 135 0.08 -10.00 -1.18
N SER A 136 0.44 -8.87 -1.78
CA SER A 136 0.53 -7.59 -1.09
C SER A 136 0.07 -6.48 -2.01
N ASN A 137 -0.43 -5.39 -1.43
CA ASN A 137 -0.70 -4.19 -2.19
C ASN A 137 0.57 -3.36 -2.30
N GLU A 138 0.76 -2.78 -3.47
CA GLU A 138 1.86 -1.86 -3.72
C GLU A 138 1.32 -0.54 -4.26
N PHE A 139 2.06 0.52 -3.99
CA PHE A 139 1.78 1.84 -4.52
C PHE A 139 1.92 1.84 -6.04
N GLU A 140 0.94 2.39 -6.74
CA GLU A 140 1.00 2.62 -8.17
C GLU A 140 0.95 4.10 -8.52
N SER A 141 0.02 4.83 -7.93
CA SER A 141 -0.15 6.25 -8.21
C SER A 141 -0.85 6.97 -7.06
N ALA A 142 -0.73 8.29 -7.06
CA ALA A 142 -1.51 9.15 -6.19
C ALA A 142 -1.97 10.37 -6.99
N MET A 143 -3.23 10.74 -6.83
CA MET A 143 -3.85 11.83 -7.57
C MET A 143 -4.74 12.63 -6.64
N GLU A 144 -4.99 13.88 -7.02
CA GLU A 144 -5.94 14.72 -6.31
C GLU A 144 -7.33 14.10 -6.33
N TYR A 145 -8.02 14.18 -5.20
CA TYR A 145 -9.39 13.66 -5.09
C TYR A 145 -10.34 14.42 -6.01
N ARG A 146 -11.20 13.67 -6.69
CA ARG A 146 -12.26 14.19 -7.55
C ARG A 146 -13.57 13.46 -7.26
N ALA A 147 -14.64 14.20 -7.06
CA ALA A 147 -15.95 13.63 -6.75
C ALA A 147 -16.52 12.77 -7.88
N SER A 148 -16.08 12.98 -9.13
CA SER A 148 -16.48 12.19 -10.30
C SER A 148 -15.74 10.85 -10.44
N PHE A 149 -14.85 10.57 -9.53
CA PHE A 149 -14.07 9.33 -9.52
C PHE A 149 -14.99 8.11 -9.34
N THR A 150 -14.67 7.02 -10.07
CA THR A 150 -15.36 5.74 -9.93
C THR A 150 -14.47 4.79 -9.12
N PRO A 151 -14.97 4.27 -7.97
CA PRO A 151 -14.19 3.34 -7.16
C PRO A 151 -13.77 2.09 -7.92
N ALA A 152 -12.58 1.57 -7.62
CA ALA A 152 -11.95 0.45 -8.32
C ALA A 152 -12.83 -0.80 -8.35
N SER A 153 -13.49 -1.13 -7.24
CA SER A 153 -14.32 -2.32 -7.17
C SER A 153 -15.63 -2.21 -7.96
N ALA A 154 -16.00 -1.01 -8.41
CA ALA A 154 -17.10 -0.82 -9.35
C ALA A 154 -16.62 -0.87 -10.81
N GLN A 155 -15.32 -0.84 -11.04
CA GLN A 155 -14.68 -0.95 -12.35
C GLN A 155 -14.44 -2.43 -12.64
N SER A 156 -15.44 -3.11 -13.16
CA SER A 156 -15.43 -4.56 -13.18
C SER A 156 -15.08 -5.18 -14.54
N THR A 157 -14.86 -4.41 -15.59
CA THR A 157 -14.69 -4.97 -16.92
C THR A 157 -13.23 -5.06 -17.34
N PRO A 158 -12.82 -6.15 -18.01
CA PRO A 158 -11.48 -6.25 -18.58
C PRO A 158 -11.14 -5.14 -19.56
N ALA A 159 -12.13 -4.56 -20.21
CA ALA A 159 -11.94 -3.44 -21.12
C ALA A 159 -11.33 -2.22 -20.43
N GLN A 160 -11.62 -2.02 -19.15
CA GLN A 160 -11.01 -0.95 -18.38
C GLN A 160 -9.51 -1.15 -18.21
N LYS A 161 -9.07 -2.39 -18.04
CA LYS A 161 -7.64 -2.69 -17.99
C LYS A 161 -6.97 -2.39 -19.32
N ALA A 162 -7.61 -2.72 -20.42
CA ALA A 162 -7.10 -2.45 -21.74
C ALA A 162 -7.07 -0.94 -22.04
N ALA A 163 -8.02 -0.21 -21.47
CA ALA A 163 -8.10 1.22 -21.61
C ALA A 163 -7.34 1.97 -20.54
N ASP A 164 -6.60 1.29 -19.70
CA ASP A 164 -5.83 1.90 -18.62
C ASP A 164 -4.84 2.91 -19.19
N PRO A 165 -5.01 4.20 -18.89
CA PRO A 165 -4.09 5.22 -19.38
C PRO A 165 -2.70 5.11 -18.77
N PHE A 166 -2.55 4.25 -17.79
CA PHE A 166 -1.26 3.99 -17.16
C PHE A 166 -0.53 2.82 -17.79
N ASN A 167 -1.15 2.17 -18.76
CA ASN A 167 -0.45 1.18 -19.55
C ASN A 167 0.34 1.88 -20.65
N TRP A 168 1.38 2.52 -20.23
CA TRP A 168 2.31 3.15 -21.16
C TRP A 168 3.54 2.31 -21.25
N GLU A 169 3.76 1.89 -22.39
CA GLU A 169 4.99 1.22 -22.76
C GLU A 169 6.13 2.20 -22.93
#